data_8923b72e61a6a92d1f32217ac26f5fcc
#
_entry.id   8923b72e61a6a92d1f32217ac26f5fcc
#
_cell.length_a   1.000
_cell.length_b   1.000
_cell.length_c   1.000
_cell.angle_alpha   90.00
_cell.angle_beta   90.00
_cell.angle_gamma   90.00
#
_symmetry.space_group_name_H-M   'P 1'
#
loop_
_entity.id
_entity.type
_entity.pdbx_description
1 polymer ?
#
loop_
_entity_poly.entity_id
_entity_poly.type
_entity_poly.pdbx_seq_one_letter_code
_entity_poly.pdbx_strand_id
1 'polypeptide(L)'
;NADSDDFIKISPNRISPIVLKKEHKNVVFTSKNAVEAILTSSSAAELKFENIYCVGRKTRRFIKNKFGKVAHFENSATDLAKYLVEFMEGSEITYFHGNISLEDLPKILTENNITVNPIEAYRTKLSGKKIPEEVKGIMFFSPSNVESYLKENSADKIAYCIGETTANAAKAHFKEIKVAKIPTVESVIDLVN
;
A
#
# COMPACT_ATOMS: atom_id res chain seq x y z
N ASN A 1 8.03 -26.24 -8.63
CA ASN A 1 6.63 -25.90 -8.33
C ASN A 1 6.61 -24.74 -7.35
N ALA A 2 5.71 -23.79 -7.54
CA ALA A 2 5.45 -22.69 -6.60
C ALA A 2 4.01 -22.79 -6.11
N ASP A 3 3.83 -22.70 -4.79
CA ASP A 3 2.52 -22.64 -4.15
C ASP A 3 2.29 -21.23 -3.61
N SER A 4 1.03 -20.84 -3.45
CA SER A 4 0.68 -19.53 -2.89
C SER A 4 -0.13 -19.67 -1.61
N ASP A 5 0.25 -18.89 -0.60
CA ASP A 5 -0.45 -18.81 0.67
C ASP A 5 -0.71 -17.35 1.06
N ASP A 6 -1.87 -17.13 1.68
CA ASP A 6 -2.24 -15.79 2.17
C ASP A 6 -1.65 -15.54 3.56
N PHE A 7 -0.58 -14.76 3.62
CA PHE A 7 0.06 -14.33 4.87
C PHE A 7 -0.55 -13.08 5.49
N ILE A 8 -1.46 -12.41 4.78
CA ILE A 8 -2.17 -11.23 5.26
C ILE A 8 -3.66 -11.34 4.93
N LYS A 9 -4.48 -10.79 5.81
CA LYS A 9 -5.91 -10.61 5.55
C LYS A 9 -6.22 -9.12 5.57
N ILE A 10 -6.83 -8.63 4.48
CA ILE A 10 -7.28 -7.24 4.37
C ILE A 10 -8.77 -7.18 4.65
N SER A 11 -9.15 -6.29 5.55
CA SER A 11 -10.54 -6.07 5.93
C SER A 11 -10.88 -4.59 5.84
N PRO A 12 -11.95 -4.19 5.12
CA PRO A 12 -12.41 -2.80 5.10
C PRO A 12 -12.86 -2.36 6.49
N ASN A 13 -12.57 -1.12 6.83
CA ASN A 13 -13.12 -0.49 8.02
C ASN A 13 -14.50 0.10 7.74
N ARG A 14 -15.31 0.16 8.79
CA ARG A 14 -16.59 0.87 8.73
C ARG A 14 -16.34 2.37 8.85
N ILE A 15 -16.37 3.08 7.72
CA ILE A 15 -16.24 4.54 7.70
C ILE A 15 -17.63 5.16 7.84
N SER A 16 -17.73 6.23 8.65
CA SER A 16 -18.98 6.95 8.82
C SER A 16 -19.53 7.45 7.48
N PRO A 17 -20.82 7.23 7.18
CA PRO A 17 -21.45 7.78 5.97
C PRO A 17 -21.32 9.30 5.86
N ILE A 18 -21.33 10.02 6.98
CA ILE A 18 -21.16 11.48 7.01
C ILE A 18 -19.83 11.88 6.42
N VAL A 19 -18.76 11.13 6.74
CA VAL A 19 -17.41 11.38 6.19
C VAL A 19 -17.37 11.10 4.71
N LEU A 20 -17.95 9.99 4.24
CA LEU A 20 -17.93 9.60 2.84
C LEU A 20 -18.81 10.47 1.93
N LYS A 21 -19.89 11.04 2.46
CA LYS A 21 -20.82 11.94 1.73
C LYS A 21 -20.30 13.37 1.63
N LYS A 22 -19.37 13.76 2.49
CA LYS A 22 -18.71 15.07 2.41
C LYS A 22 -17.99 15.18 1.06
N GLU A 23 -18.02 16.35 0.48
CA GLU A 23 -17.18 16.66 -0.67
C GLU A 23 -15.72 16.77 -0.23
N HIS A 24 -14.86 15.98 -0.87
CA HIS A 24 -13.41 16.00 -0.61
C HIS A 24 -12.69 16.67 -1.77
N LYS A 25 -12.16 17.86 -1.50
CA LYS A 25 -11.47 18.65 -2.51
C LYS A 25 -10.20 17.95 -2.99
N ASN A 26 -9.38 17.49 -2.06
CA ASN A 26 -8.13 16.81 -2.36
C ASN A 26 -8.05 15.49 -1.59
N VAL A 27 -7.90 14.38 -2.29
CA VAL A 27 -7.78 13.07 -1.68
C VAL A 27 -6.51 12.37 -2.10
N VAL A 28 -5.87 11.67 -1.15
CA VAL A 28 -4.67 10.87 -1.39
C VAL A 28 -4.93 9.41 -1.07
N PHE A 29 -4.50 8.53 -1.99
CA PHE A 29 -4.48 7.09 -1.82
C PHE A 29 -3.07 6.55 -2.05
N THR A 30 -2.49 5.89 -1.04
CA THR A 30 -1.19 5.20 -1.19
C THR A 30 -1.34 3.73 -1.53
N SER A 31 -2.56 3.20 -1.53
CA SER A 31 -2.84 1.78 -1.80
C SER A 31 -4.17 1.60 -2.53
N LYS A 32 -4.17 0.63 -3.47
CA LYS A 32 -5.40 0.13 -4.11
C LYS A 32 -6.43 -0.36 -3.07
N ASN A 33 -5.96 -0.98 -1.99
CA ASN A 33 -6.83 -1.52 -0.93
C ASN A 33 -7.66 -0.43 -0.25
N ALA A 34 -7.13 0.79 -0.08
CA ALA A 34 -7.89 1.90 0.46
C ALA A 34 -9.04 2.32 -0.46
N VAL A 35 -8.79 2.31 -1.78
CA VAL A 35 -9.84 2.59 -2.78
C VAL A 35 -10.90 1.49 -2.77
N GLU A 36 -10.50 0.22 -2.74
CA GLU A 36 -11.43 -0.92 -2.66
C GLU A 36 -12.29 -0.84 -1.40
N ALA A 37 -11.67 -0.52 -0.26
CA ALA A 37 -12.36 -0.42 1.03
C ALA A 37 -13.48 0.63 1.02
N ILE A 38 -13.22 1.83 0.48
CA ILE A 38 -14.28 2.87 0.42
C ILE A 38 -15.38 2.51 -0.59
N LEU A 39 -15.06 1.78 -1.66
CA LEU A 39 -16.04 1.35 -2.66
C LEU A 39 -16.96 0.23 -2.14
N THR A 40 -16.58 -0.50 -1.09
CA THR A 40 -17.45 -1.49 -0.43
C THR A 40 -18.43 -0.87 0.54
N SER A 41 -18.31 0.43 0.85
CA SER A 41 -19.23 1.15 1.71
C SER A 41 -20.60 1.33 1.05
N SER A 42 -21.67 1.30 1.87
CA SER A 42 -23.03 1.61 1.42
C SER A 42 -23.19 3.04 0.82
N SER A 43 -22.26 3.94 1.13
CA SER A 43 -22.24 5.32 0.61
C SER A 43 -21.28 5.50 -0.59
N ALA A 44 -20.79 4.42 -1.19
CA ALA A 44 -19.84 4.50 -2.31
C ALA A 44 -20.38 5.29 -3.52
N ALA A 45 -21.67 5.21 -3.81
CA ALA A 45 -22.32 5.96 -4.90
C ALA A 45 -22.37 7.48 -4.65
N GLU A 46 -22.16 7.92 -3.42
CA GLU A 46 -22.25 9.34 -3.01
C GLU A 46 -20.87 9.99 -2.86
N LEU A 47 -19.77 9.23 -3.13
CA LEU A 47 -18.40 9.75 -3.04
C LEU A 47 -18.17 10.89 -4.05
N LYS A 48 -17.74 12.04 -3.54
CA LYS A 48 -17.43 13.23 -4.35
C LYS A 48 -15.98 13.63 -4.10
N PHE A 49 -15.12 13.37 -5.08
CA PHE A 49 -13.72 13.74 -5.08
C PHE A 49 -13.44 14.74 -6.20
N GLU A 50 -12.91 15.92 -5.86
CA GLU A 50 -12.51 16.91 -6.86
C GLU A 50 -11.16 16.50 -7.48
N ASN A 51 -10.12 16.38 -6.67
CA ASN A 51 -8.79 15.99 -7.10
C ASN A 51 -8.34 14.70 -6.39
N ILE A 52 -7.84 13.75 -7.17
CA ILE A 52 -7.37 12.46 -6.65
C ILE A 52 -5.87 12.31 -6.94
N TYR A 53 -5.10 12.13 -5.89
CA TYR A 53 -3.66 11.88 -5.92
C TYR A 53 -3.37 10.46 -5.46
N CYS A 54 -2.37 9.80 -6.02
CA CYS A 54 -2.10 8.44 -5.59
C CYS A 54 -0.64 8.02 -5.77
N VAL A 55 -0.26 6.97 -5.04
CA VAL A 55 1.02 6.30 -5.16
C VAL A 55 0.89 5.01 -5.95
N GLY A 56 1.78 4.85 -6.94
CA GLY A 56 1.96 3.63 -7.70
C GLY A 56 1.02 3.44 -8.88
N ARG A 57 1.56 2.85 -9.95
CA ARG A 57 0.85 2.63 -11.24
C ARG A 57 -0.39 1.76 -11.11
N LYS A 58 -0.36 0.73 -10.23
CA LYS A 58 -1.51 -0.16 -10.01
C LYS A 58 -2.68 0.61 -9.36
N THR A 59 -2.40 1.42 -8.35
CA THR A 59 -3.38 2.27 -7.66
C THR A 59 -3.97 3.29 -8.65
N ARG A 60 -3.12 3.99 -9.41
CA ARG A 60 -3.53 4.93 -10.47
C ARG A 60 -4.49 4.29 -11.47
N ARG A 61 -4.11 3.12 -12.01
CA ARG A 61 -4.95 2.40 -12.99
C ARG A 61 -6.31 2.05 -12.40
N PHE A 62 -6.33 1.58 -11.16
CA PHE A 62 -7.56 1.20 -10.48
C PHE A 62 -8.47 2.42 -10.23
N ILE A 63 -7.92 3.53 -9.72
CA ILE A 63 -8.65 4.78 -9.50
C ILE A 63 -9.22 5.31 -10.83
N LYS A 64 -8.41 5.32 -11.90
CA LYS A 64 -8.85 5.79 -13.20
C LYS A 64 -10.03 4.99 -13.74
N ASN A 65 -10.04 3.67 -13.53
CA ASN A 65 -11.14 2.79 -13.93
C ASN A 65 -12.43 3.04 -13.11
N LYS A 66 -12.31 3.46 -11.83
CA LYS A 66 -13.47 3.64 -10.94
C LYS A 66 -14.01 5.07 -10.92
N PHE A 67 -13.14 6.07 -10.98
CA PHE A 67 -13.49 7.48 -10.85
C PHE A 67 -13.24 8.31 -12.14
N GLY A 68 -12.67 7.69 -13.17
CA GLY A 68 -12.42 8.34 -14.47
C GLY A 68 -11.23 9.31 -14.50
N LYS A 69 -10.70 9.73 -13.34
CA LYS A 69 -9.66 10.76 -13.23
C LYS A 69 -8.63 10.47 -12.16
N VAL A 70 -7.43 10.98 -12.35
CA VAL A 70 -6.35 11.10 -11.37
C VAL A 70 -5.64 12.41 -11.68
N ALA A 71 -5.56 13.33 -10.72
CA ALA A 71 -4.91 14.61 -10.89
C ALA A 71 -3.39 14.46 -11.02
N HIS A 72 -2.77 13.71 -10.12
CA HIS A 72 -1.35 13.39 -10.20
C HIS A 72 -1.05 12.06 -9.50
N PHE A 73 0.07 11.41 -9.90
CA PHE A 73 0.55 10.21 -9.23
C PHE A 73 2.07 10.17 -9.25
N GLU A 74 2.63 9.54 -8.21
CA GLU A 74 4.06 9.24 -8.11
C GLU A 74 4.28 7.75 -7.81
N ASN A 75 5.52 7.28 -7.98
CA ASN A 75 5.85 5.89 -7.70
C ASN A 75 6.14 5.63 -6.22
N SER A 76 6.47 6.68 -5.44
CA SER A 76 6.69 6.60 -3.99
C SER A 76 5.84 7.61 -3.23
N ALA A 77 5.62 7.34 -1.94
CA ALA A 77 4.91 8.25 -1.05
C ALA A 77 5.68 9.55 -0.81
N THR A 78 7.00 9.46 -0.71
CA THR A 78 7.90 10.60 -0.52
C THR A 78 7.87 11.55 -1.73
N ASP A 79 7.90 11.00 -2.95
CA ASP A 79 7.86 11.84 -4.17
C ASP A 79 6.48 12.51 -4.32
N LEU A 80 5.40 11.78 -4.00
CA LEU A 80 4.06 12.39 -3.98
C LEU A 80 3.98 13.50 -2.92
N ALA A 81 4.54 13.31 -1.75
CA ALA A 81 4.55 14.34 -0.71
C ALA A 81 5.30 15.60 -1.18
N LYS A 82 6.47 15.46 -1.81
CA LYS A 82 7.23 16.59 -2.38
C LYS A 82 6.42 17.35 -3.42
N TYR A 83 5.77 16.64 -4.35
CA TYR A 83 4.88 17.25 -5.34
C TYR A 83 3.76 18.05 -4.66
N LEU A 84 3.08 17.45 -3.67
CA LEU A 84 1.98 18.11 -2.99
C LEU A 84 2.44 19.35 -2.19
N VAL A 85 3.63 19.32 -1.60
CA VAL A 85 4.24 20.48 -0.92
C VAL A 85 4.46 21.62 -1.91
N GLU A 86 4.96 21.33 -3.11
CA GLU A 86 5.25 22.35 -4.12
C GLU A 86 3.97 23.05 -4.66
N PHE A 87 2.87 22.31 -4.79
CA PHE A 87 1.67 22.81 -5.48
C PHE A 87 0.45 23.05 -4.59
N MET A 88 0.50 22.73 -3.28
CA MET A 88 -0.69 22.70 -2.43
C MET A 88 -0.49 23.30 -1.03
N GLU A 89 0.45 24.21 -0.87
CA GLU A 89 0.66 24.92 0.40
C GLU A 89 -0.65 25.51 0.96
N GLY A 90 -0.88 25.37 2.26
CA GLY A 90 -2.09 25.85 2.94
C GLY A 90 -3.37 25.07 2.63
N SER A 91 -3.29 23.96 1.87
CA SER A 91 -4.45 23.15 1.50
C SER A 91 -4.79 22.09 2.56
N GLU A 92 -6.00 21.55 2.44
CA GLU A 92 -6.49 20.40 3.21
C GLU A 92 -6.53 19.15 2.32
N ILE A 93 -6.02 18.04 2.84
CA ILE A 93 -5.97 16.74 2.15
C ILE A 93 -6.66 15.68 3.01
N THR A 94 -7.59 14.92 2.42
CA THR A 94 -8.11 13.69 3.01
C THR A 94 -7.22 12.53 2.59
N TYR A 95 -6.62 11.85 3.56
CA TYR A 95 -5.72 10.72 3.31
C TYR A 95 -6.34 9.40 3.72
N PHE A 96 -6.74 8.58 2.73
CA PHE A 96 -7.26 7.23 2.97
C PHE A 96 -6.12 6.22 3.00
N HIS A 97 -5.94 5.56 4.15
CA HIS A 97 -4.81 4.66 4.40
C HIS A 97 -5.22 3.35 5.09
N GLY A 98 -4.30 2.42 5.23
CA GLY A 98 -4.45 1.24 6.07
C GLY A 98 -3.78 1.42 7.43
N ASN A 99 -4.09 0.53 8.39
CA ASN A 99 -3.44 0.53 9.71
C ASN A 99 -1.92 0.33 9.67
N ILE A 100 -1.41 -0.33 8.63
CA ILE A 100 0.03 -0.44 8.35
C ILE A 100 0.33 0.52 7.21
N SER A 101 0.57 1.77 7.51
CA SER A 101 0.95 2.80 6.54
C SER A 101 2.26 3.47 6.96
N LEU A 102 3.05 3.89 5.96
CA LEU A 102 4.24 4.69 6.22
C LEU A 102 3.81 6.10 6.66
N GLU A 103 4.43 6.60 7.72
CA GLU A 103 4.13 7.92 8.27
C GLU A 103 4.79 9.07 7.49
N ASP A 104 5.69 8.75 6.54
CA ASP A 104 6.48 9.74 5.81
C ASP A 104 5.61 10.77 5.07
N LEU A 105 4.57 10.31 4.34
CA LEU A 105 3.72 11.23 3.56
C LEU A 105 2.97 12.21 4.47
N PRO A 106 2.17 11.78 5.47
CA PRO A 106 1.46 12.72 6.33
C PRO A 106 2.42 13.62 7.12
N LYS A 107 3.58 13.12 7.54
CA LYS A 107 4.59 13.88 8.25
C LYS A 107 5.14 15.02 7.38
N ILE A 108 5.62 14.71 6.17
CA ILE A 108 6.17 15.71 5.24
C ILE A 108 5.11 16.79 4.93
N LEU A 109 3.85 16.40 4.70
CA LEU A 109 2.78 17.33 4.39
C LEU A 109 2.51 18.29 5.58
N THR A 110 2.40 17.74 6.79
CA THR A 110 2.11 18.51 7.99
C THR A 110 3.26 19.49 8.34
N GLU A 111 4.50 19.04 8.18
CA GLU A 111 5.71 19.90 8.38
C GLU A 111 5.77 21.06 7.37
N ASN A 112 5.02 20.99 6.26
CA ASN A 112 4.95 22.01 5.21
C ASN A 112 3.57 22.69 5.11
N ASN A 113 2.90 22.91 6.25
CA ASN A 113 1.65 23.66 6.37
C ASN A 113 0.47 23.10 5.56
N ILE A 114 0.44 21.80 5.24
CA ILE A 114 -0.68 21.13 4.63
C ILE A 114 -1.45 20.37 5.70
N THR A 115 -2.72 20.65 5.84
CA THR A 115 -3.59 19.95 6.79
C THR A 115 -3.93 18.57 6.27
N VAL A 116 -3.57 17.52 7.01
CA VAL A 116 -3.88 16.14 6.66
C VAL A 116 -4.98 15.59 7.55
N ASN A 117 -6.09 15.11 6.94
CA ASN A 117 -7.17 14.41 7.62
C ASN A 117 -7.04 12.90 7.32
N PRO A 118 -6.41 12.11 8.20
CA PRO A 118 -6.22 10.69 7.98
C PRO A 118 -7.51 9.92 8.23
N ILE A 119 -7.84 8.98 7.34
CA ILE A 119 -8.97 8.06 7.46
C ILE A 119 -8.46 6.65 7.26
N GLU A 120 -8.48 5.84 8.32
CA GLU A 120 -8.14 4.42 8.24
C GLU A 120 -9.25 3.67 7.49
N ALA A 121 -9.02 3.43 6.20
CA ALA A 121 -10.00 2.82 5.31
C ALA A 121 -10.04 1.29 5.43
N TYR A 122 -8.93 0.65 5.78
CA TYR A 122 -8.83 -0.81 5.90
C TYR A 122 -7.81 -1.23 6.94
N ARG A 123 -7.93 -2.46 7.39
CA ARG A 123 -6.94 -3.13 8.24
C ARG A 123 -6.31 -4.32 7.55
N THR A 124 -5.00 -4.38 7.64
CA THR A 124 -4.19 -5.55 7.31
C THR A 124 -3.93 -6.31 8.60
N LYS A 125 -4.41 -7.53 8.67
CA LYS A 125 -4.09 -8.47 9.75
C LYS A 125 -3.02 -9.43 9.26
N LEU A 126 -1.93 -9.52 9.99
CA LEU A 126 -0.90 -10.52 9.73
C LEU A 126 -1.44 -11.89 10.14
N SER A 127 -1.34 -12.85 9.22
CA SER A 127 -1.88 -14.21 9.37
C SER A 127 -0.73 -15.19 9.17
N GLY A 128 0.18 -15.25 10.15
CA GLY A 128 1.32 -16.16 10.12
C GLY A 128 0.87 -17.60 9.87
N LYS A 129 1.65 -18.31 9.05
CA LYS A 129 1.43 -19.72 8.71
C LYS A 129 2.76 -20.41 8.61
N LYS A 130 2.86 -21.62 9.18
CA LYS A 130 4.06 -22.46 9.03
C LYS A 130 4.21 -22.93 7.59
N ILE A 131 5.41 -22.80 7.06
CA ILE A 131 5.78 -23.28 5.73
C ILE A 131 6.54 -24.59 5.89
N PRO A 132 6.33 -25.58 5.01
CA PRO A 132 7.08 -26.83 5.01
C PRO A 132 8.60 -26.60 4.93
N GLU A 133 9.37 -27.47 5.60
CA GLU A 133 10.83 -27.33 5.69
C GLU A 133 11.53 -27.47 4.34
N GLU A 134 10.99 -28.28 3.43
CA GLU A 134 11.53 -28.53 2.11
C GLU A 134 11.45 -27.32 1.15
N VAL A 135 10.70 -26.27 1.50
CA VAL A 135 10.64 -25.02 0.74
C VAL A 135 11.98 -24.29 0.84
N LYS A 136 12.60 -23.98 -0.30
CA LYS A 136 13.95 -23.37 -0.36
C LYS A 136 13.93 -21.84 -0.39
N GLY A 137 12.84 -21.25 -0.83
CA GLY A 137 12.74 -19.80 -0.92
C GLY A 137 11.30 -19.29 -0.90
N ILE A 138 11.13 -18.06 -0.49
CA ILE A 138 9.82 -17.41 -0.31
C ILE A 138 9.75 -16.15 -1.18
N MET A 139 8.67 -16.00 -1.91
CA MET A 139 8.36 -14.79 -2.69
C MET A 139 7.55 -13.80 -1.85
N PHE A 140 8.10 -12.63 -1.61
CA PHE A 140 7.47 -11.56 -0.84
C PHE A 140 7.03 -10.41 -1.73
N PHE A 141 5.74 -10.09 -1.68
CA PHE A 141 5.11 -9.04 -2.49
C PHE A 141 4.83 -7.75 -1.71
N SER A 142 5.12 -7.74 -0.41
CA SER A 142 5.00 -6.55 0.47
C SER A 142 5.81 -6.72 1.75
N PRO A 143 6.18 -5.63 2.45
CA PRO A 143 6.80 -5.69 3.78
C PRO A 143 5.95 -6.47 4.79
N SER A 144 4.63 -6.30 4.79
CA SER A 144 3.72 -7.01 5.69
C SER A 144 3.68 -8.52 5.46
N ASN A 145 3.99 -9.02 4.24
CA ASN A 145 4.17 -10.45 4.00
C ASN A 145 5.43 -10.97 4.70
N VAL A 146 6.53 -10.20 4.71
CA VAL A 146 7.77 -10.55 5.43
C VAL A 146 7.50 -10.64 6.93
N GLU A 147 6.88 -9.63 7.51
CA GLU A 147 6.53 -9.60 8.93
C GLU A 147 5.61 -10.76 9.31
N SER A 148 4.61 -11.05 8.49
CA SER A 148 3.67 -12.14 8.75
C SER A 148 4.33 -13.51 8.68
N TYR A 149 5.22 -13.72 7.70
CA TYR A 149 6.01 -14.94 7.58
C TYR A 149 6.87 -15.21 8.84
N LEU A 150 7.55 -14.17 9.31
CA LEU A 150 8.46 -14.25 10.45
C LEU A 150 7.77 -14.55 11.81
N LYS A 151 6.43 -14.47 11.88
CA LYS A 151 5.70 -14.85 13.08
C LYS A 151 5.75 -16.33 13.39
N GLU A 152 5.83 -17.16 12.36
CA GLU A 152 5.71 -18.62 12.49
C GLU A 152 6.90 -19.36 11.86
N ASN A 153 7.82 -18.66 11.15
CA ASN A 153 8.90 -19.26 10.41
C ASN A 153 10.24 -18.58 10.66
N SER A 154 11.32 -19.34 10.53
CA SER A 154 12.69 -18.83 10.55
C SER A 154 13.07 -18.17 9.21
N ALA A 155 14.06 -17.28 9.24
CA ALA A 155 14.57 -16.57 8.05
C ALA A 155 15.76 -17.30 7.41
N ASP A 156 15.72 -18.61 7.36
CA ASP A 156 16.78 -19.50 6.84
C ASP A 156 16.66 -19.77 5.33
N LYS A 157 15.58 -19.31 4.72
CA LYS A 157 15.27 -19.50 3.31
C LYS A 157 15.69 -18.30 2.46
N ILE A 158 15.72 -18.45 1.14
CA ILE A 158 15.97 -17.33 0.22
C ILE A 158 14.72 -16.44 0.17
N ALA A 159 14.91 -15.12 0.33
CA ALA A 159 13.85 -14.14 0.20
C ALA A 159 13.85 -13.51 -1.21
N TYR A 160 12.83 -13.78 -2.01
CA TYR A 160 12.62 -13.16 -3.32
C TYR A 160 11.63 -11.99 -3.18
N CYS A 161 12.13 -10.77 -3.31
CA CYS A 161 11.36 -9.56 -3.02
C CYS A 161 10.92 -8.83 -4.29
N ILE A 162 9.67 -8.37 -4.32
CA ILE A 162 9.10 -7.64 -5.47
C ILE A 162 9.78 -6.28 -5.71
N GLY A 163 10.44 -5.70 -4.72
CA GLY A 163 11.11 -4.40 -4.83
C GLY A 163 11.82 -4.02 -3.54
N GLU A 164 12.52 -2.87 -3.59
CA GLU A 164 13.41 -2.41 -2.51
C GLU A 164 12.71 -2.24 -1.15
N THR A 165 11.50 -1.72 -1.11
CA THR A 165 10.75 -1.55 0.16
C THR A 165 10.54 -2.88 0.86
N THR A 166 10.21 -3.94 0.10
CA THR A 166 10.05 -5.30 0.63
C THR A 166 11.39 -5.91 1.02
N ALA A 167 12.43 -5.69 0.20
CA ALA A 167 13.78 -6.15 0.49
C ALA A 167 14.33 -5.51 1.77
N ASN A 168 14.09 -4.23 2.00
CA ASN A 168 14.51 -3.55 3.23
C ASN A 168 13.88 -4.17 4.49
N ALA A 169 12.61 -4.57 4.43
CA ALA A 169 11.98 -5.32 5.52
C ALA A 169 12.61 -6.72 5.72
N ALA A 170 13.07 -7.35 4.65
CA ALA A 170 13.72 -8.67 4.73
C ALA A 170 15.19 -8.61 5.20
N LYS A 171 15.92 -7.53 4.90
CA LYS A 171 17.38 -7.38 5.18
C LYS A 171 17.77 -7.57 6.64
N ALA A 172 16.88 -7.22 7.57
CA ALA A 172 17.13 -7.38 9.01
C ALA A 172 17.09 -8.86 9.48
N HIS A 173 16.58 -9.77 8.67
CA HIS A 173 16.28 -11.14 9.08
C HIS A 173 16.88 -12.20 8.16
N PHE A 174 16.81 -12.02 6.84
CA PHE A 174 17.22 -13.02 5.86
C PHE A 174 18.68 -12.83 5.44
N LYS A 175 19.41 -13.95 5.31
CA LYS A 175 20.81 -13.95 4.85
C LYS A 175 20.93 -13.78 3.34
N GLU A 176 19.99 -14.33 2.58
CA GLU A 176 20.00 -14.28 1.12
C GLU A 176 18.72 -13.62 0.62
N ILE A 177 18.89 -12.52 -0.13
CA ILE A 177 17.79 -11.72 -0.65
C ILE A 177 18.02 -11.43 -2.12
N LYS A 178 17.00 -11.67 -2.93
CA LYS A 178 16.98 -11.33 -4.36
C LYS A 178 15.84 -10.37 -4.62
N VAL A 179 16.10 -9.32 -5.39
CA VAL A 179 15.13 -8.26 -5.67
C VAL A 179 14.79 -8.24 -7.14
N ALA A 180 13.50 -8.20 -7.45
CA ALA A 180 13.04 -8.11 -8.83
C ALA A 180 13.42 -6.76 -9.46
N LYS A 181 13.90 -6.80 -10.71
CA LYS A 181 14.28 -5.60 -11.47
C LYS A 181 13.08 -4.70 -11.77
N ILE A 182 11.92 -5.30 -11.97
CA ILE A 182 10.63 -4.62 -12.19
C ILE A 182 9.65 -5.13 -11.14
N PRO A 183 8.86 -4.27 -10.47
CA PRO A 183 7.98 -4.68 -9.39
C PRO A 183 6.70 -5.37 -9.91
N THR A 184 6.87 -6.52 -10.56
CA THR A 184 5.80 -7.39 -11.06
C THR A 184 5.94 -8.80 -10.51
N VAL A 185 4.84 -9.55 -10.48
CA VAL A 185 4.82 -10.95 -10.02
C VAL A 185 5.72 -11.81 -10.91
N GLU A 186 5.62 -11.60 -12.21
CA GLU A 186 6.39 -12.30 -13.23
C GLU A 186 7.90 -12.13 -12.98
N SER A 187 8.33 -10.88 -12.72
CA SER A 187 9.76 -10.60 -12.47
C SER A 187 10.28 -11.21 -11.15
N VAL A 188 9.40 -11.47 -10.17
CA VAL A 188 9.79 -12.24 -8.96
C VAL A 188 9.91 -13.72 -9.28
N ILE A 189 9.01 -14.26 -10.10
CA ILE A 189 9.06 -15.66 -10.54
C ILE A 189 10.34 -15.92 -11.35
N ASP A 190 10.73 -14.99 -12.21
CA ASP A 190 11.97 -15.09 -13.01
C ASP A 190 13.25 -15.15 -12.16
N LEU A 191 13.21 -14.69 -10.89
CA LEU A 191 14.36 -14.80 -9.97
C LEU A 191 14.56 -16.22 -9.42
N VAL A 192 13.55 -17.07 -9.52
CA VAL A 192 13.58 -18.45 -8.98
C VAL A 192 14.07 -19.45 -10.02
N ASN A 193 13.93 -19.12 -11.31
CA ASN A 193 14.40 -19.92 -12.45
C ASN A 193 15.85 -19.58 -12.78
#